data_7a29400b1606f43501f431e86ae07441
#
_entry.id   7a29400b1606f43501f431e86ae07441
#
_cell.length_a   1.000
_cell.length_b   1.000
_cell.length_c   1.000
_cell.angle_alpha   90.00
_cell.angle_beta   90.00
_cell.angle_gamma   90.00
#
_symmetry.space_group_name_H-M   'P 1'
#
loop_
_entity.id
_entity.type
_entity.pdbx_description
1 polymer ?
#
loop_
_entity_poly.entity_id
_entity_poly.type
_entity_poly.pdbx_seq_one_letter_code
_entity_poly.pdbx_strand_id
1 'polypeptide(L)'
;MMARFDAAAYERYYAADPCLDHLLTLTKFNVLRAVLGNLATLGLGIQTIEDDDALSPFNSTTKVPTSHHRDNHYERSILPASLEPTTTQRSVPHHPWLDCFPHPRMRDNLINALEGVDDCELCTDIMDSANGDVGLMVWGDPWLPQSWEVSEWFVQKWSWVIEGCEEVLVYSNYWRDRRGLEGLR
;
A
#
# COMPACT_ATOMS: atom_id res chain seq x y z
N MET A 1 15.74 8.85 -3.76
CA MET A 1 15.87 7.43 -3.41
C MET A 1 15.35 6.51 -4.51
N MET A 2 14.17 6.74 -5.08
CA MET A 2 13.55 5.92 -6.16
C MET A 2 14.42 5.75 -7.41
N ALA A 3 14.96 6.82 -7.99
CA ALA A 3 15.77 6.73 -9.22
C ALA A 3 17.06 5.87 -9.09
N ARG A 4 17.60 5.73 -7.88
CA ARG A 4 18.74 4.84 -7.61
C ARG A 4 18.31 3.38 -7.45
N PHE A 5 17.09 3.15 -6.97
CA PHE A 5 16.52 1.82 -6.81
C PHE A 5 16.16 1.22 -8.17
N ASP A 6 15.53 2.03 -9.03
CA ASP A 6 15.17 1.63 -10.40
C ASP A 6 16.39 1.23 -11.23
N ALA A 7 17.46 2.03 -11.19
CA ALA A 7 18.68 1.74 -11.95
C ALA A 7 19.35 0.43 -11.49
N ALA A 8 19.46 0.20 -10.18
CA ALA A 8 20.08 -1.00 -9.64
C ALA A 8 19.23 -2.26 -9.87
N ALA A 9 17.90 -2.16 -9.80
CA ALA A 9 16.99 -3.26 -10.10
C ALA A 9 17.00 -3.62 -11.60
N TYR A 10 17.05 -2.63 -12.48
CA TYR A 10 17.15 -2.82 -13.94
C TYR A 10 18.48 -3.46 -14.34
N GLU A 11 19.62 -2.98 -13.84
CA GLU A 11 20.94 -3.54 -14.16
C GLU A 11 21.03 -5.02 -13.75
N ARG A 12 20.52 -5.38 -12.59
CA ARG A 12 20.53 -6.77 -12.10
C ARG A 12 19.58 -7.68 -12.86
N TYR A 13 18.38 -7.18 -13.23
CA TYR A 13 17.44 -7.92 -14.07
C TYR A 13 18.03 -8.32 -15.42
N TYR A 14 18.78 -7.42 -16.06
CA TYR A 14 19.47 -7.73 -17.33
C TYR A 14 20.72 -8.58 -17.16
N ALA A 15 21.33 -8.60 -15.96
CA ALA A 15 22.50 -9.44 -15.68
C ALA A 15 22.18 -10.93 -15.49
N ALA A 16 20.88 -11.31 -15.43
CA ALA A 16 20.37 -12.67 -15.25
C ALA A 16 21.06 -13.43 -14.10
N ASP A 17 21.42 -12.71 -13.02
CA ASP A 17 22.05 -13.30 -11.84
C ASP A 17 20.95 -13.86 -10.90
N PRO A 18 20.81 -15.19 -10.71
CA PRO A 18 19.72 -15.81 -9.96
C PRO A 18 19.96 -15.78 -8.45
N CYS A 19 20.33 -14.65 -7.90
CA CYS A 19 20.57 -14.47 -6.47
C CYS A 19 19.24 -14.30 -5.70
N LEU A 20 19.18 -14.81 -4.46
CA LEU A 20 18.02 -14.66 -3.56
C LEU A 20 17.62 -13.17 -3.38
N ASP A 21 18.59 -12.26 -3.50
CA ASP A 21 18.40 -10.81 -3.50
C ASP A 21 17.46 -10.31 -4.61
N HIS A 22 17.34 -11.06 -5.72
CA HIS A 22 16.44 -10.69 -6.82
C HIS A 22 14.97 -10.88 -6.47
N LEU A 23 14.63 -11.94 -5.74
CA LEU A 23 13.26 -12.17 -5.28
C LEU A 23 12.84 -11.08 -4.29
N LEU A 24 13.71 -10.72 -3.36
CA LEU A 24 13.47 -9.64 -2.41
C LEU A 24 13.33 -8.29 -3.13
N THR A 25 14.21 -8.00 -4.10
CA THR A 25 14.15 -6.77 -4.88
C THR A 25 12.85 -6.70 -5.70
N LEU A 26 12.43 -7.80 -6.34
CA LEU A 26 11.18 -7.86 -7.11
C LEU A 26 9.95 -7.70 -6.22
N THR A 27 9.97 -8.25 -5.02
CA THR A 27 8.85 -8.16 -4.08
C THR A 27 8.67 -6.71 -3.60
N LYS A 28 9.77 -6.05 -3.21
CA LYS A 28 9.78 -4.63 -2.84
C LYS A 28 9.30 -3.74 -3.99
N PHE A 29 9.80 -3.99 -5.19
CA PHE A 29 9.38 -3.27 -6.39
C PHE A 29 7.88 -3.45 -6.65
N ASN A 30 7.35 -4.66 -6.47
CA ASN A 30 5.92 -4.92 -6.66
C ASN A 30 5.05 -4.17 -5.66
N VAL A 31 5.45 -4.05 -4.40
CA VAL A 31 4.72 -3.26 -3.39
C VAL A 31 4.71 -1.78 -3.78
N LEU A 32 5.87 -1.21 -4.10
CA LEU A 32 5.97 0.18 -4.55
C LEU A 32 5.12 0.43 -5.80
N ARG A 33 5.23 -0.43 -6.81
CA ARG A 33 4.42 -0.37 -8.03
C ARG A 33 2.92 -0.43 -7.71
N ALA A 34 2.53 -1.26 -6.75
CA ALA A 34 1.14 -1.41 -6.34
C ALA A 34 0.60 -0.15 -5.65
N VAL A 35 1.37 0.43 -4.74
CA VAL A 35 1.04 1.70 -4.09
C VAL A 35 0.87 2.80 -5.14
N LEU A 36 1.84 2.97 -6.03
CA LEU A 36 1.77 3.97 -7.10
C LEU A 36 0.60 3.72 -8.08
N GLY A 37 0.31 2.45 -8.40
CA GLY A 37 -0.81 2.08 -9.25
C GLY A 37 -2.16 2.41 -8.62
N ASN A 38 -2.33 2.15 -7.33
CA ASN A 38 -3.54 2.49 -6.60
C ASN A 38 -3.69 4.01 -6.44
N LEU A 39 -2.59 4.75 -6.16
CA LEU A 39 -2.62 6.21 -6.17
C LEU A 39 -3.08 6.78 -7.51
N ALA A 40 -2.51 6.29 -8.61
CA ALA A 40 -2.92 6.71 -9.95
C ALA A 40 -4.41 6.40 -10.21
N THR A 41 -4.89 5.23 -9.75
CA THR A 41 -6.31 4.85 -9.83
C THR A 41 -7.21 5.80 -9.03
N LEU A 42 -6.71 6.28 -7.89
CA LEU A 42 -7.39 7.27 -7.06
C LEU A 42 -7.29 8.70 -7.60
N GLY A 43 -6.54 8.91 -8.69
CA GLY A 43 -6.29 10.23 -9.27
C GLY A 43 -5.26 11.06 -8.48
N LEU A 44 -4.45 10.41 -7.66
CA LEU A 44 -3.41 11.04 -6.83
C LEU A 44 -2.04 10.93 -7.52
N GLY A 45 -1.27 12.01 -7.49
CA GLY A 45 0.09 12.02 -8.01
C GLY A 45 1.12 11.63 -6.95
N ILE A 46 2.33 11.24 -7.39
CA ILE A 46 3.44 10.91 -6.49
C ILE A 46 3.82 12.08 -5.58
N GLN A 47 3.65 13.31 -6.04
CA GLN A 47 3.93 14.53 -5.27
C GLN A 47 3.09 14.59 -3.99
N THR A 48 1.91 13.95 -3.99
CA THR A 48 1.02 13.89 -2.82
C THR A 48 1.57 12.99 -1.72
N ILE A 49 2.49 12.08 -2.04
CA ILE A 49 3.17 11.23 -1.03
C ILE A 49 4.47 11.86 -0.53
N GLU A 50 5.09 12.71 -1.37
CA GLU A 50 6.38 13.34 -1.05
C GLU A 50 6.23 14.55 -0.12
N ASP A 51 5.02 15.03 0.07
CA ASP A 51 4.68 16.15 0.95
C ASP A 51 4.18 15.60 2.29
N ASP A 52 5.02 15.64 3.31
CA ASP A 52 4.72 15.11 4.66
C ASP A 52 3.49 15.77 5.31
N ASP A 53 3.14 16.98 4.89
CA ASP A 53 1.96 17.72 5.37
C ASP A 53 0.71 17.50 4.50
N ALA A 54 0.79 16.63 3.48
CA ALA A 54 -0.33 16.39 2.59
C ALA A 54 -1.51 15.75 3.31
N LEU A 55 -2.71 16.26 3.00
CA LEU A 55 -3.96 15.70 3.50
C LEU A 55 -4.73 15.01 2.38
N SER A 56 -5.31 13.86 2.70
CA SER A 56 -6.14 13.11 1.77
C SER A 56 -7.28 13.97 1.22
N PRO A 57 -7.47 14.00 -0.12
CA PRO A 57 -8.58 14.73 -0.73
C PRO A 57 -9.95 14.09 -0.43
N PHE A 58 -9.96 12.86 0.08
CA PHE A 58 -11.21 12.21 0.48
C PHE A 58 -11.74 12.71 1.82
N ASN A 59 -10.90 13.40 2.59
CA ASN A 59 -11.33 13.99 3.85
C ASN A 59 -12.21 15.22 3.60
N SER A 60 -13.49 15.15 3.98
CA SER A 60 -14.48 16.21 3.77
C SER A 60 -14.27 17.42 4.68
N THR A 61 -13.41 17.33 5.70
CA THR A 61 -13.08 18.46 6.58
C THR A 61 -12.01 19.35 5.98
N THR A 62 -11.24 18.86 5.01
CA THR A 62 -10.26 19.65 4.27
C THR A 62 -10.98 20.51 3.25
N LYS A 63 -11.15 21.80 3.55
CA LYS A 63 -11.51 22.79 2.53
C LYS A 63 -10.29 23.07 1.67
N VAL A 64 -9.88 22.12 0.84
CA VAL A 64 -8.93 22.42 -0.22
C VAL A 64 -9.64 23.36 -1.18
N PRO A 65 -9.11 24.56 -1.44
CA PRO A 65 -9.66 25.41 -2.50
C PRO A 65 -9.51 24.62 -3.80
N THR A 66 -10.60 24.15 -4.34
CA THR A 66 -10.65 23.53 -5.67
C THR A 66 -10.38 24.61 -6.72
N SER A 67 -9.11 25.03 -6.86
CA SER A 67 -8.67 26.01 -7.85
C SER A 67 -8.42 25.39 -9.21
N HIS A 68 -9.11 24.34 -9.55
CA HIS A 68 -9.22 23.86 -10.93
C HIS A 68 -10.66 23.43 -11.22
N HIS A 69 -11.53 24.44 -11.40
CA HIS A 69 -12.65 24.32 -12.30
C HIS A 69 -12.10 23.95 -13.68
N ARG A 70 -11.96 22.67 -13.95
CA ARG A 70 -12.07 22.18 -15.32
C ARG A 70 -13.43 21.54 -15.43
N ASP A 71 -14.32 22.26 -16.11
CA ASP A 71 -15.47 21.70 -16.80
C ASP A 71 -14.97 20.60 -17.74
N ASN A 72 -14.84 19.41 -17.23
CA ASN A 72 -14.69 18.23 -18.05
C ASN A 72 -15.70 17.22 -17.54
N HIS A 73 -16.69 16.95 -18.36
CA HIS A 73 -17.46 15.73 -18.44
C HIS A 73 -16.51 14.52 -18.63
N TYR A 74 -15.52 14.35 -17.74
CA TYR A 74 -14.86 13.07 -17.60
C TYR A 74 -15.81 12.22 -16.75
N GLU A 75 -16.31 11.16 -17.38
CA GLU A 75 -16.95 10.03 -16.74
C GLU A 75 -16.31 9.84 -15.36
N ARG A 76 -17.12 9.86 -14.30
CA ARG A 76 -16.67 9.41 -12.98
C ARG A 76 -16.10 8.03 -13.20
N SER A 77 -14.79 7.92 -13.24
CA SER A 77 -14.11 6.65 -13.28
C SER A 77 -14.62 5.91 -12.04
N ILE A 78 -15.37 4.83 -12.27
CA ILE A 78 -15.92 4.02 -11.20
C ILE A 78 -14.71 3.43 -10.49
N LEU A 79 -14.41 3.91 -9.30
CA LEU A 79 -13.32 3.37 -8.48
C LEU A 79 -13.60 1.88 -8.21
N PRO A 80 -12.58 1.04 -8.17
CA PRO A 80 -12.72 -0.30 -7.63
C PRO A 80 -13.33 -0.23 -6.22
N ALA A 81 -14.31 -1.08 -5.91
CA ALA A 81 -15.02 -1.06 -4.62
C ALA A 81 -14.07 -1.15 -3.41
N SER A 82 -12.95 -1.84 -3.57
CA SER A 82 -11.88 -1.95 -2.58
C SER A 82 -11.16 -0.63 -2.27
N LEU A 83 -11.14 0.30 -3.21
CA LEU A 83 -10.52 1.62 -3.09
C LEU A 83 -11.54 2.75 -2.82
N GLU A 84 -12.82 2.44 -2.75
CA GLU A 84 -13.80 3.46 -2.34
C GLU A 84 -13.50 3.96 -0.92
N PRO A 85 -13.50 5.28 -0.71
CA PRO A 85 -13.21 5.85 0.60
C PRO A 85 -14.22 5.43 1.66
N THR A 86 -13.72 5.03 2.83
CA THR A 86 -14.52 4.66 4.00
C THR A 86 -15.12 5.89 4.69
N THR A 87 -15.97 5.67 5.68
CA THR A 87 -16.48 6.75 6.52
C THR A 87 -15.36 7.38 7.34
N THR A 88 -14.40 6.60 7.83
CA THR A 88 -13.23 7.08 8.56
C THR A 88 -12.37 8.00 7.69
N GLN A 89 -12.04 7.59 6.47
CA GLN A 89 -11.29 8.42 5.53
C GLN A 89 -11.99 9.76 5.24
N ARG A 90 -13.30 9.79 5.20
CA ARG A 90 -14.07 11.01 4.97
C ARG A 90 -14.13 11.95 6.18
N SER A 91 -13.96 11.44 7.39
CA SER A 91 -14.15 12.18 8.64
C SER A 91 -12.87 12.51 9.40
N VAL A 92 -11.82 11.70 9.26
CA VAL A 92 -10.54 11.86 9.97
C VAL A 92 -9.47 12.36 9.01
N PRO A 93 -8.82 13.51 9.29
CA PRO A 93 -7.67 13.96 8.50
C PRO A 93 -6.54 12.92 8.55
N HIS A 94 -5.98 12.61 7.40
CA HIS A 94 -4.90 11.62 7.27
C HIS A 94 -4.08 11.87 6.00
N HIS A 95 -2.89 11.31 5.96
CA HIS A 95 -2.01 11.41 4.81
C HIS A 95 -2.47 10.49 3.66
N PRO A 96 -2.41 10.93 2.38
CA PRO A 96 -2.93 10.21 1.21
C PRO A 96 -2.33 8.83 0.97
N TRP A 97 -1.12 8.53 1.45
CA TRP A 97 -0.53 7.21 1.26
C TRP A 97 -1.35 6.08 1.90
N LEU A 98 -2.15 6.42 2.92
CA LEU A 98 -3.03 5.46 3.58
C LEU A 98 -4.21 5.02 2.70
N ASP A 99 -4.57 5.83 1.71
CA ASP A 99 -5.67 5.53 0.79
C ASP A 99 -5.35 4.40 -0.19
N CYS A 100 -4.07 4.07 -0.34
CA CYS A 100 -3.59 3.14 -1.36
C CYS A 100 -3.88 1.66 -1.08
N PHE A 101 -4.21 1.29 0.15
CA PHE A 101 -4.43 -0.12 0.50
C PHE A 101 -5.84 -0.58 0.09
N PRO A 102 -5.99 -1.74 -0.59
CA PRO A 102 -7.29 -2.20 -1.07
C PRO A 102 -8.14 -2.88 0.01
N HIS A 103 -7.74 -2.77 1.27
CA HIS A 103 -8.46 -3.32 2.43
C HIS A 103 -9.08 -2.17 3.24
N PRO A 104 -10.40 -1.90 3.12
CA PRO A 104 -11.04 -0.77 3.79
C PRO A 104 -10.83 -0.75 5.31
N ARG A 105 -10.96 -1.91 5.95
CA ARG A 105 -10.76 -2.02 7.40
C ARG A 105 -9.33 -1.74 7.82
N MET A 106 -8.35 -2.19 7.05
CA MET A 106 -6.93 -1.91 7.29
C MET A 106 -6.66 -0.40 7.22
N ARG A 107 -7.25 0.32 6.24
CA ARG A 107 -7.15 1.78 6.17
C ARG A 107 -7.73 2.45 7.41
N ASP A 108 -8.90 2.00 7.86
CA ASP A 108 -9.53 2.53 9.08
C ASP A 108 -8.65 2.31 10.31
N ASN A 109 -8.05 1.13 10.44
CA ASN A 109 -7.13 0.83 11.54
C ASN A 109 -5.91 1.75 11.51
N LEU A 110 -5.29 1.91 10.35
CA LEU A 110 -4.13 2.79 10.15
C LEU A 110 -4.47 4.24 10.52
N ILE A 111 -5.55 4.79 9.99
CA ILE A 111 -5.96 6.18 10.23
C ILE A 111 -6.24 6.42 11.72
N ASN A 112 -6.91 5.49 12.40
CA ASN A 112 -7.28 5.65 13.80
C ASN A 112 -6.09 5.48 14.77
N ALA A 113 -5.00 4.85 14.36
CA ALA A 113 -3.85 4.58 15.22
C ALA A 113 -2.68 5.57 15.05
N LEU A 114 -2.68 6.40 14.00
CA LEU A 114 -1.53 7.24 13.62
C LEU A 114 -1.03 8.19 14.71
N GLU A 115 -1.89 8.69 15.60
CA GLU A 115 -1.46 9.59 16.68
C GLU A 115 -0.49 8.95 17.70
N GLY A 116 -0.34 7.62 17.67
CA GLY A 116 0.49 6.87 18.65
C GLY A 116 1.55 5.97 18.03
N VAL A 117 1.73 5.99 16.73
CA VAL A 117 2.61 5.09 15.97
C VAL A 117 3.67 5.86 15.21
N ASP A 118 4.89 5.34 15.17
CA ASP A 118 5.93 5.82 14.26
C ASP A 118 5.56 5.38 12.83
N ASP A 119 5.01 6.30 12.07
CA ASP A 119 4.58 6.09 10.69
C ASP A 119 5.77 5.83 9.75
N CYS A 120 6.94 6.40 10.04
CA CYS A 120 8.17 6.12 9.31
C CYS A 120 8.62 4.67 9.51
N GLU A 121 8.54 4.14 10.74
CA GLU A 121 8.84 2.74 11.02
C GLU A 121 7.87 1.81 10.30
N LEU A 122 6.57 2.09 10.38
CA LEU A 122 5.55 1.29 9.71
C LEU A 122 5.73 1.32 8.18
N CYS A 123 5.96 2.49 7.59
CA CYS A 123 6.19 2.65 6.16
C CYS A 123 7.43 1.86 5.72
N THR A 124 8.52 1.94 6.50
CA THR A 124 9.75 1.16 6.25
C THR A 124 9.47 -0.33 6.30
N ASP A 125 8.72 -0.79 7.29
CA ASP A 125 8.41 -2.20 7.46
C ASP A 125 7.46 -2.74 6.39
N ILE A 126 6.58 -1.92 5.87
CA ILE A 126 5.73 -2.27 4.71
C ILE A 126 6.57 -2.40 3.45
N MET A 127 7.48 -1.46 3.20
CA MET A 127 8.14 -1.28 1.92
C MET A 127 9.53 -1.92 1.87
N ASP A 128 10.30 -1.84 2.95
CA ASP A 128 11.74 -2.18 2.98
C ASP A 128 12.23 -2.50 4.38
N SER A 129 11.81 -3.62 4.95
CA SER A 129 12.30 -4.03 6.26
C SER A 129 13.84 -4.16 6.26
N ALA A 130 14.47 -3.59 7.27
CA ALA A 130 15.92 -3.60 7.44
C ALA A 130 16.51 -5.02 7.57
N ASN A 131 15.69 -6.01 7.90
CA ASN A 131 16.08 -7.40 8.07
C ASN A 131 15.93 -8.25 6.78
N GLY A 132 15.53 -7.64 5.65
CA GLY A 132 15.29 -8.35 4.39
C GLY A 132 13.91 -9.02 4.31
N ASP A 133 13.13 -9.01 5.38
CA ASP A 133 11.76 -9.52 5.39
C ASP A 133 10.80 -8.41 4.93
N VAL A 134 10.12 -8.61 3.83
CA VAL A 134 9.13 -7.66 3.31
C VAL A 134 7.84 -7.83 4.10
N GLY A 135 7.28 -6.73 4.62
CA GLY A 135 6.04 -6.77 5.39
C GLY A 135 4.83 -7.16 4.56
N LEU A 136 4.73 -6.57 3.36
CA LEU A 136 3.67 -6.84 2.40
C LEU A 136 4.24 -7.34 1.08
N MET A 137 3.45 -8.16 0.38
CA MET A 137 3.75 -8.66 -0.97
C MET A 137 2.53 -8.48 -1.87
N VAL A 138 2.76 -8.20 -3.16
CA VAL A 138 1.68 -8.02 -4.14
C VAL A 138 1.92 -8.93 -5.34
N TRP A 139 0.96 -9.78 -5.63
CA TRP A 139 1.07 -10.84 -6.62
C TRP A 139 0.28 -10.58 -7.91
N GLY A 140 -0.58 -9.58 -7.92
CA GLY A 140 -1.46 -9.27 -9.06
C GLY A 140 -1.85 -7.80 -9.14
N ASP A 141 -3.08 -7.54 -9.57
CA ASP A 141 -3.61 -6.19 -9.68
C ASP A 141 -3.73 -5.55 -8.30
N PRO A 142 -3.17 -4.32 -8.11
CA PRO A 142 -3.02 -3.73 -6.78
C PRO A 142 -4.34 -3.32 -6.12
N TRP A 143 -5.38 -3.07 -6.90
CA TRP A 143 -6.72 -2.75 -6.37
C TRP A 143 -7.51 -3.99 -5.94
N LEU A 144 -7.01 -5.20 -6.21
CA LEU A 144 -7.66 -6.44 -5.78
C LEU A 144 -7.11 -6.86 -4.41
N PRO A 145 -7.95 -6.91 -3.36
CA PRO A 145 -7.52 -7.34 -2.02
C PRO A 145 -6.81 -8.69 -2.00
N GLN A 146 -7.32 -9.66 -2.79
CA GLN A 146 -6.75 -10.99 -2.89
C GLN A 146 -5.37 -11.06 -3.55
N SER A 147 -4.89 -9.96 -4.13
CA SER A 147 -3.52 -9.88 -4.66
C SER A 147 -2.48 -9.60 -3.58
N TRP A 148 -2.89 -9.22 -2.38
CA TRP A 148 -2.01 -8.83 -1.29
C TRP A 148 -1.80 -9.96 -0.30
N GLU A 149 -0.59 -10.03 0.20
CA GLU A 149 -0.17 -10.98 1.23
C GLU A 149 0.59 -10.21 2.32
N VAL A 150 0.33 -10.55 3.57
CA VAL A 150 1.11 -10.10 4.72
C VAL A 150 2.11 -11.18 5.14
N SER A 151 3.30 -10.78 5.55
CA SER A 151 4.28 -11.72 6.10
C SER A 151 3.95 -12.07 7.55
N GLU A 152 4.45 -13.22 8.01
CA GLU A 152 4.28 -13.66 9.39
C GLU A 152 4.89 -12.64 10.37
N TRP A 153 6.06 -12.12 10.04
CA TRP A 153 6.73 -11.09 10.83
C TRP A 153 5.89 -9.80 10.93
N PHE A 154 5.26 -9.37 9.83
CA PHE A 154 4.38 -8.20 9.82
C PHE A 154 3.16 -8.41 10.72
N VAL A 155 2.53 -9.59 10.65
CA VAL A 155 1.40 -9.94 11.52
C VAL A 155 1.81 -9.91 13.00
N GLN A 156 3.00 -10.41 13.34
CA GLN A 156 3.47 -10.42 14.73
C GLN A 156 3.75 -9.01 15.26
N LYS A 157 4.36 -8.15 14.45
CA LYS A 157 4.74 -6.79 14.87
C LYS A 157 3.58 -5.80 14.78
N TRP A 158 2.78 -5.88 13.73
CA TRP A 158 1.75 -4.93 13.36
C TRP A 158 0.34 -5.55 13.35
N SER A 159 0.06 -6.46 14.28
CA SER A 159 -1.21 -7.20 14.36
C SER A 159 -2.44 -6.29 14.33
N TRP A 160 -2.37 -5.13 14.97
CA TRP A 160 -3.45 -4.16 15.01
C TRP A 160 -3.82 -3.58 13.63
N VAL A 161 -2.86 -3.52 12.69
CA VAL A 161 -3.11 -3.03 11.32
C VAL A 161 -4.14 -3.89 10.60
N ILE A 162 -4.12 -5.19 10.86
CA ILE A 162 -5.01 -6.17 10.21
C ILE A 162 -6.13 -6.65 11.15
N GLU A 163 -6.32 -6.00 12.29
CA GLU A 163 -7.39 -6.37 13.23
C GLU A 163 -8.77 -6.21 12.56
N GLY A 164 -9.58 -7.29 12.59
CA GLY A 164 -10.87 -7.35 11.90
C GLY A 164 -10.79 -7.40 10.37
N CYS A 165 -9.63 -7.81 9.83
CA CYS A 165 -9.41 -8.04 8.40
C CYS A 165 -9.16 -9.53 8.15
N GLU A 166 -10.12 -10.40 8.51
CA GLU A 166 -9.95 -11.85 8.37
C GLU A 166 -9.62 -12.28 6.94
N GLU A 167 -10.11 -11.54 5.94
CA GLU A 167 -9.83 -11.79 4.53
C GLU A 167 -8.33 -11.62 4.19
N VAL A 168 -7.60 -10.76 4.89
CA VAL A 168 -6.14 -10.57 4.68
C VAL A 168 -5.40 -11.87 4.97
N LEU A 169 -5.75 -12.56 6.07
CA LEU A 169 -5.15 -13.86 6.42
C LEU A 169 -5.55 -14.95 5.43
N VAL A 170 -6.81 -14.94 4.97
CA VAL A 170 -7.27 -15.90 3.95
C VAL A 170 -6.48 -15.74 2.66
N TYR A 171 -6.32 -14.51 2.16
CA TYR A 171 -5.55 -14.24 0.94
C TYR A 171 -4.06 -14.54 1.12
N SER A 172 -3.48 -14.17 2.26
CA SER A 172 -2.10 -14.48 2.58
C SER A 172 -1.86 -15.99 2.59
N ASN A 173 -2.74 -16.76 3.22
CA ASN A 173 -2.62 -18.21 3.30
C ASN A 173 -2.77 -18.88 1.92
N TYR A 174 -3.61 -18.35 1.05
CA TYR A 174 -3.70 -18.79 -0.35
C TYR A 174 -2.34 -18.69 -1.07
N TRP A 175 -1.65 -17.54 -0.95
CA TRP A 175 -0.36 -17.33 -1.59
C TRP A 175 0.77 -18.14 -0.93
N ARG A 176 0.71 -18.32 0.39
CA ARG A 176 1.65 -19.14 1.17
C ARG A 176 1.56 -20.61 0.76
N ASP A 177 0.35 -21.15 0.68
CA ASP A 177 0.10 -22.54 0.26
C ASP A 177 0.70 -22.83 -1.12
N ARG A 178 0.55 -21.93 -2.09
CA ARG A 178 1.13 -22.07 -3.43
C ARG A 178 2.66 -22.13 -3.43
N ARG A 179 3.32 -21.70 -2.37
CA ARG A 179 4.77 -21.78 -2.17
C ARG A 179 5.18 -22.87 -1.18
N GLY A 180 4.25 -23.67 -0.71
CA GLY A 180 4.49 -24.73 0.26
C GLY A 180 4.84 -24.23 1.66
N LEU A 181 4.39 -23.01 2.03
CA LEU A 181 4.60 -22.42 3.34
C LEU A 181 3.40 -22.70 4.26
N GLU A 182 3.66 -22.83 5.56
CA GLU A 182 2.60 -22.95 6.56
C GLU A 182 1.72 -21.69 6.60
N GLY A 183 0.42 -21.88 6.87
CA GLY A 183 -0.55 -20.79 6.98
C GLY A 183 -0.32 -19.95 8.26
N LEU A 184 -0.58 -18.64 8.13
CA LEU A 184 -0.65 -17.70 9.26
C LEU A 184 -1.87 -18.04 10.15
N ARG A 185 -1.74 -17.76 11.43
CA ARG A 185 -2.78 -18.03 12.45
C ARG A 185 -3.13 -16.75 13.20
#